data_6d95eb65942d16f8732d5d39f026ec6f
#
_entry.id   6d95eb65942d16f8732d5d39f026ec6f
#
_cell.length_a   1.000
_cell.length_b   1.000
_cell.length_c   1.000
_cell.angle_alpha   90.00
_cell.angle_beta   90.00
_cell.angle_gamma   90.00
#
_symmetry.space_group_name_H-M   'P 1'
#
loop_
_entity.id
_entity.type
_entity.pdbx_description
1 polymer ?
#
loop_
_entity_poly.entity_id
_entity_poly.type
_entity_poly.pdbx_seq_one_letter_code
_entity_poly.pdbx_strand_id
1 'polypeptide(L)'
;MKAFFCFMTVMLLGLTGAQAQSLKTIKLNTPNKTRGASVMQALNDRHSVREFADKKLSDQDLSDLLWAATGVNREDGRRTSASAMNKQDVDLYVFMEEGVYLYDPAAHQLNPVTEGDSRGLIGGRQASIATAPVCLLIVSDYSRFGSVGSEEERIRWGAFDAGLVSQNIALFCSGCGLATVPRGSMEFDAIKKLLNLSSTAIPVINNPVGYPK
;
A
#
# COMPACT_ATOMS: atom_id res chain seq x y z
N MET A 1 -17.27 27.50 71.21
CA MET A 1 -17.57 27.50 69.79
C MET A 1 -16.28 27.20 69.02
N LYS A 2 -16.12 25.97 68.50
CA LYS A 2 -14.94 25.55 67.71
C LYS A 2 -15.40 25.50 66.26
N ALA A 3 -14.84 26.38 65.40
CA ALA A 3 -15.12 26.39 63.97
C ALA A 3 -14.28 25.32 63.25
N PHE A 4 -14.94 24.37 62.56
CA PHE A 4 -14.32 23.38 61.70
C PHE A 4 -14.15 23.98 60.27
N PHE A 5 -12.91 24.18 59.84
CA PHE A 5 -12.57 24.55 58.47
C PHE A 5 -12.41 23.31 57.63
N CYS A 6 -13.34 23.08 56.73
CA CYS A 6 -13.27 21.97 55.75
C CYS A 6 -12.46 22.42 54.54
N PHE A 7 -11.26 21.91 54.36
CA PHE A 7 -10.44 22.10 53.17
C PHE A 7 -10.90 21.17 52.05
N MET A 8 -11.55 21.76 51.06
CA MET A 8 -11.97 21.01 49.82
C MET A 8 -10.84 21.07 48.82
N THR A 9 -10.06 19.95 48.73
CA THR A 9 -8.99 19.80 47.72
C THR A 9 -9.62 19.49 46.38
N VAL A 10 -9.62 20.46 45.47
CA VAL A 10 -10.02 20.27 44.07
C VAL A 10 -8.88 19.59 43.32
N MET A 11 -9.09 18.34 42.99
CA MET A 11 -8.17 17.54 42.17
C MET A 11 -8.41 17.89 40.71
N LEU A 12 -7.55 18.75 40.12
CA LEU A 12 -7.54 18.99 38.66
C LEU A 12 -7.01 17.73 37.97
N LEU A 13 -7.90 16.94 37.39
CA LEU A 13 -7.53 15.91 36.40
C LEU A 13 -7.09 16.62 35.12
N GLY A 14 -5.79 16.68 34.90
CA GLY A 14 -5.20 17.09 33.65
C GLY A 14 -5.54 16.06 32.57
N LEU A 15 -6.51 16.38 31.69
CA LEU A 15 -6.71 15.69 30.43
C LEU A 15 -5.51 15.99 29.52
N THR A 16 -4.50 15.12 29.52
CA THR A 16 -3.49 15.11 28.48
C THR A 16 -4.17 14.61 27.20
N GLY A 17 -4.68 15.55 26.42
CA GLY A 17 -5.15 15.25 25.06
C GLY A 17 -3.97 14.66 24.27
N ALA A 18 -4.02 13.38 23.96
CA ALA A 18 -3.14 12.78 22.96
C ALA A 18 -3.43 13.53 21.65
N GLN A 19 -2.56 14.44 21.28
CA GLN A 19 -2.62 15.09 19.97
C GLN A 19 -2.37 14.00 18.93
N ALA A 20 -3.38 13.61 18.18
CA ALA A 20 -3.23 12.73 17.04
C ALA A 20 -2.20 13.38 16.11
N GLN A 21 -1.06 12.74 15.93
CA GLN A 21 0.01 13.25 15.08
C GLN A 21 -0.44 13.04 13.63
N SER A 22 -0.79 14.11 12.93
CA SER A 22 -1.23 14.02 11.54
C SER A 22 -0.18 13.31 10.68
N LEU A 23 -0.63 12.39 9.81
CA LEU A 23 0.24 11.69 8.89
C LEU A 23 1.05 12.68 8.04
N LYS A 24 2.33 12.39 7.88
CA LYS A 24 3.25 13.20 7.07
C LYS A 24 3.68 12.43 5.84
N THR A 25 4.06 13.16 4.79
CA THR A 25 4.75 12.59 3.63
C THR A 25 6.02 11.86 4.08
N ILE A 26 6.20 10.63 3.62
CA ILE A 26 7.38 9.81 3.87
C ILE A 26 8.24 9.81 2.61
N LYS A 27 9.42 10.43 2.66
CA LYS A 27 10.42 10.29 1.61
C LYS A 27 11.05 8.91 1.71
N LEU A 28 11.06 8.19 0.61
CA LEU A 28 11.64 6.86 0.54
C LEU A 28 13.17 6.94 0.30
N ASN A 29 13.87 5.90 0.70
CA ASN A 29 15.29 5.77 0.42
C ASN A 29 15.55 5.62 -1.08
N THR A 30 16.76 5.94 -1.54
CA THR A 30 17.17 5.62 -2.91
C THR A 30 17.08 4.10 -3.13
N PRO A 31 16.38 3.63 -4.19
CA PRO A 31 16.23 2.20 -4.46
C PRO A 31 17.57 1.51 -4.71
N ASN A 32 17.78 0.38 -4.05
CA ASN A 32 18.92 -0.50 -4.32
C ASN A 32 18.63 -1.43 -5.52
N LYS A 33 19.05 -1.01 -6.69
CA LYS A 33 18.78 -1.69 -7.97
C LYS A 33 19.65 -2.94 -8.22
N THR A 34 20.54 -3.27 -7.30
CA THR A 34 21.50 -4.39 -7.45
C THR A 34 21.24 -5.55 -6.48
N ARG A 35 20.23 -5.41 -5.61
CA ARG A 35 19.86 -6.43 -4.62
C ARG A 35 18.94 -7.52 -5.20
N GLY A 36 18.84 -8.60 -4.46
CA GLY A 36 17.92 -9.69 -4.74
C GLY A 36 18.54 -10.84 -5.54
N ALA A 37 17.81 -11.95 -5.63
CA ALA A 37 18.18 -13.09 -6.42
C ALA A 37 18.06 -12.79 -7.93
N SER A 38 18.63 -13.65 -8.77
CA SER A 38 18.41 -13.56 -10.21
C SER A 38 16.92 -13.70 -10.56
N VAL A 39 16.48 -13.14 -11.70
CA VAL A 39 15.10 -13.27 -12.16
C VAL A 39 14.68 -14.74 -12.24
N MET A 40 15.54 -15.62 -12.75
CA MET A 40 15.23 -17.05 -12.86
C MET A 40 15.07 -17.71 -11.49
N GLN A 41 15.88 -17.34 -10.51
CA GLN A 41 15.73 -17.84 -9.15
C GLN A 41 14.46 -17.31 -8.50
N ALA A 42 14.15 -16.01 -8.67
CA ALA A 42 12.91 -15.42 -8.15
C ALA A 42 11.66 -16.08 -8.74
N LEU A 43 11.67 -16.41 -10.04
CA LEU A 43 10.59 -17.13 -10.71
C LEU A 43 10.44 -18.57 -10.18
N ASN A 44 11.57 -19.26 -9.97
CA ASN A 44 11.59 -20.64 -9.43
C ASN A 44 11.00 -20.70 -8.01
N ASP A 45 11.35 -19.73 -7.17
CA ASP A 45 11.02 -19.74 -5.74
C ASP A 45 9.68 -19.06 -5.43
N ARG A 46 9.14 -18.28 -6.38
CA ARG A 46 7.89 -17.54 -6.18
C ARG A 46 6.71 -18.47 -5.87
N HIS A 47 6.14 -18.32 -4.70
CA HIS A 47 4.89 -18.97 -4.29
C HIS A 47 4.04 -18.02 -3.44
N SER A 48 2.78 -18.37 -3.22
CA SER A 48 1.85 -17.56 -2.40
C SER A 48 2.06 -17.86 -0.92
N VAL A 49 2.46 -16.85 -0.15
CA VAL A 49 2.62 -16.92 1.31
C VAL A 49 1.57 -16.04 1.97
N ARG A 50 0.87 -16.56 2.99
CA ARG A 50 -0.27 -15.91 3.66
C ARG A 50 -0.06 -15.72 5.16
N GLU A 51 1.12 -16.04 5.66
CA GLU A 51 1.52 -15.89 7.05
C GLU A 51 2.74 -14.97 7.13
N PHE A 52 2.65 -13.98 7.99
CA PHE A 52 3.63 -12.91 8.09
C PHE A 52 4.17 -12.85 9.51
N ALA A 53 5.47 -12.63 9.65
CA ALA A 53 6.08 -12.34 10.94
C ALA A 53 5.57 -10.99 11.47
N ASP A 54 5.45 -10.89 12.79
CA ASP A 54 5.13 -9.63 13.48
C ASP A 54 6.37 -8.72 13.49
N LYS A 55 6.69 -8.19 12.31
CA LYS A 55 7.86 -7.33 12.09
C LYS A 55 7.59 -6.36 10.97
N LYS A 56 7.76 -5.06 11.21
CA LYS A 56 7.67 -4.02 10.18
C LYS A 56 8.74 -4.23 9.11
N LEU A 57 8.42 -3.90 7.86
CA LEU A 57 9.45 -3.84 6.82
C LEU A 57 10.48 -2.78 7.18
N SER A 58 11.75 -3.02 6.82
CA SER A 58 12.75 -1.96 6.87
C SER A 58 12.40 -0.85 5.86
N ASP A 59 12.85 0.38 6.13
CA ASP A 59 12.64 1.51 5.21
C ASP A 59 13.22 1.22 3.82
N GLN A 60 14.33 0.47 3.76
CA GLN A 60 14.94 0.08 2.49
C GLN A 60 14.12 -0.98 1.77
N ASP A 61 13.58 -1.99 2.49
CA ASP A 61 12.71 -3.00 1.87
C ASP A 61 11.42 -2.38 1.32
N LEU A 62 10.82 -1.46 2.08
CA LEU A 62 9.63 -0.73 1.63
C LEU A 62 9.94 0.12 0.39
N SER A 63 11.04 0.86 0.41
CA SER A 63 11.48 1.70 -0.72
C SER A 63 11.69 0.87 -1.98
N ASP A 64 12.49 -0.18 -1.89
CA ASP A 64 12.84 -1.04 -3.02
C ASP A 64 11.62 -1.78 -3.58
N LEU A 65 10.71 -2.24 -2.69
CA LEU A 65 9.45 -2.88 -3.05
C LEU A 65 8.57 -1.95 -3.90
N LEU A 66 8.38 -0.71 -3.45
CA LEU A 66 7.53 0.26 -4.14
C LEU A 66 8.12 0.68 -5.49
N TRP A 67 9.45 0.86 -5.53
CA TRP A 67 10.14 1.10 -6.79
C TRP A 67 10.04 -0.09 -7.74
N ALA A 68 10.25 -1.30 -7.27
CA ALA A 68 10.10 -2.51 -8.08
C ALA A 68 8.68 -2.67 -8.63
N ALA A 69 7.66 -2.36 -7.83
CA ALA A 69 6.26 -2.45 -8.21
C ALA A 69 5.92 -1.56 -9.42
N THR A 70 6.22 -0.26 -9.32
CA THR A 70 5.80 0.73 -10.35
C THR A 70 6.62 2.03 -10.27
N GLY A 71 7.87 1.99 -9.81
CA GLY A 71 8.74 3.18 -9.75
C GLY A 71 9.21 3.65 -11.13
N VAL A 72 9.60 4.93 -11.22
CA VAL A 72 10.19 5.48 -12.44
C VAL A 72 11.59 4.90 -12.64
N ASN A 73 11.84 4.34 -13.82
CA ASN A 73 13.12 3.70 -14.15
C ASN A 73 13.82 4.30 -15.38
N ARG A 74 13.24 5.32 -16.01
CA ARG A 74 13.74 6.01 -17.20
C ARG A 74 13.48 7.51 -17.12
N GLU A 75 14.32 8.29 -17.79
CA GLU A 75 14.25 9.75 -17.81
C GLU A 75 12.93 10.30 -18.38
N ASP A 76 12.27 9.54 -19.26
CA ASP A 76 10.99 9.90 -19.86
C ASP A 76 9.78 9.63 -18.92
N GLY A 77 10.02 9.30 -17.66
CA GLY A 77 8.99 9.08 -16.65
C GLY A 77 8.28 7.72 -16.74
N ARG A 78 8.71 6.83 -17.63
CA ARG A 78 8.17 5.47 -17.68
C ARG A 78 8.60 4.66 -16.46
N ARG A 79 7.77 3.65 -16.14
CA ARG A 79 7.86 2.90 -14.90
C ARG A 79 8.46 1.50 -15.10
N THR A 80 8.78 0.84 -14.00
CA THR A 80 9.21 -0.57 -13.96
C THR A 80 8.11 -1.50 -14.48
N SER A 81 6.84 -1.19 -14.24
CA SER A 81 5.70 -1.90 -14.82
C SER A 81 5.34 -1.31 -16.18
N ALA A 82 4.99 -2.17 -17.14
CA ALA A 82 4.38 -1.71 -18.38
C ALA A 82 2.96 -1.18 -18.11
N SER A 83 2.48 -0.33 -19.00
CA SER A 83 1.10 0.16 -19.00
C SER A 83 0.60 0.30 -20.43
N ALA A 84 -0.63 -0.09 -20.66
CA ALA A 84 -1.26 -0.01 -21.96
C ALA A 84 -1.21 1.43 -22.50
N MET A 85 -0.64 1.60 -23.69
CA MET A 85 -0.44 2.92 -24.33
C MET A 85 0.30 3.94 -23.45
N ASN A 86 1.09 3.48 -22.48
CA ASN A 86 1.76 4.31 -21.45
C ASN A 86 0.81 5.28 -20.72
N LYS A 87 -0.43 4.85 -20.46
CA LYS A 87 -1.43 5.67 -19.77
C LYS A 87 -1.20 5.75 -18.26
N GLN A 88 -0.39 4.84 -17.71
CA GLN A 88 -0.02 4.82 -16.29
C GLN A 88 -1.25 4.95 -15.37
N ASP A 89 -2.30 4.22 -15.74
CA ASP A 89 -3.61 4.25 -15.08
C ASP A 89 -3.62 3.69 -13.66
N VAL A 90 -2.54 3.01 -13.27
CA VAL A 90 -2.42 2.36 -11.96
C VAL A 90 -1.90 3.32 -10.90
N ASP A 91 -2.67 3.42 -9.82
CA ASP A 91 -2.28 4.00 -8.53
C ASP A 91 -2.00 2.89 -7.51
N LEU A 92 -0.93 3.05 -6.72
CA LEU A 92 -0.52 2.10 -5.70
C LEU A 92 -0.74 2.71 -4.31
N TYR A 93 -1.73 2.20 -3.58
CA TYR A 93 -2.00 2.58 -2.21
C TYR A 93 -1.29 1.64 -1.25
N VAL A 94 -0.72 2.20 -0.19
CA VAL A 94 0.07 1.51 0.82
C VAL A 94 -0.65 1.60 2.15
N PHE A 95 -1.22 0.49 2.61
CA PHE A 95 -1.91 0.37 3.88
C PHE A 95 -0.92 -0.12 4.93
N MET A 96 -0.71 0.66 5.98
CA MET A 96 0.14 0.37 7.13
C MET A 96 -0.65 0.58 8.42
N GLU A 97 -0.06 0.24 9.55
CA GLU A 97 -0.69 0.38 10.87
C GLU A 97 -1.07 1.83 11.18
N GLU A 98 -0.21 2.77 10.83
CA GLU A 98 -0.40 4.20 11.07
C GLU A 98 -1.39 4.86 10.11
N GLY A 99 -1.62 4.28 8.94
CA GLY A 99 -2.55 4.85 7.96
C GLY A 99 -2.35 4.36 6.54
N VAL A 100 -3.03 5.02 5.62
CA VAL A 100 -2.98 4.74 4.19
C VAL A 100 -2.27 5.87 3.46
N TYR A 101 -1.40 5.50 2.56
CA TYR A 101 -0.62 6.41 1.73
C TYR A 101 -0.82 6.09 0.25
N LEU A 102 -0.67 7.12 -0.59
CA LEU A 102 -0.55 6.97 -2.04
C LEU A 102 0.92 7.08 -2.43
N TYR A 103 1.44 6.08 -3.11
CA TYR A 103 2.80 6.11 -3.64
C TYR A 103 2.90 7.07 -4.83
N ASP A 104 3.84 7.99 -4.75
CA ASP A 104 4.23 8.89 -5.84
C ASP A 104 5.52 8.35 -6.50
N PRO A 105 5.43 7.72 -7.68
CA PRO A 105 6.60 7.15 -8.34
C PRO A 105 7.60 8.20 -8.86
N ALA A 106 7.15 9.42 -9.16
CA ALA A 106 8.02 10.47 -9.67
C ALA A 106 8.89 11.09 -8.57
N ALA A 107 8.27 11.39 -7.43
CA ALA A 107 8.98 11.91 -6.26
C ALA A 107 9.60 10.81 -5.38
N HIS A 108 9.29 9.55 -5.64
CA HIS A 108 9.63 8.38 -4.82
C HIS A 108 9.32 8.60 -3.35
N GLN A 109 8.06 8.86 -3.06
CA GLN A 109 7.56 9.17 -1.72
C GLN A 109 6.15 8.61 -1.49
N LEU A 110 5.75 8.55 -0.22
CA LEU A 110 4.41 8.21 0.21
C LEU A 110 3.67 9.47 0.65
N ASN A 111 2.59 9.80 -0.03
CA ASN A 111 1.71 10.91 0.32
C ASN A 111 0.58 10.41 1.21
N PRO A 112 0.32 11.05 2.38
CA PRO A 112 -0.73 10.61 3.29
C PRO A 112 -2.12 10.76 2.66
N VAL A 113 -2.99 9.75 2.88
CA VAL A 113 -4.39 9.74 2.42
C VAL A 113 -5.34 9.75 3.60
N THR A 114 -5.19 8.83 4.55
CA THR A 114 -6.03 8.75 5.74
C THR A 114 -5.27 8.09 6.89
N GLU A 115 -5.58 8.52 8.12
CA GLU A 115 -4.98 8.00 9.34
C GLU A 115 -5.66 6.71 9.80
N GLY A 116 -4.95 5.96 10.63
CA GLY A 116 -5.44 4.77 11.31
C GLY A 116 -5.34 3.49 10.49
N ASP A 117 -5.33 2.37 11.22
CA ASP A 117 -5.15 1.04 10.64
C ASP A 117 -6.41 0.59 9.88
N SER A 118 -6.30 0.57 8.57
CA SER A 118 -7.35 0.10 7.66
C SER A 118 -7.00 -1.19 6.92
N ARG A 119 -5.91 -1.90 7.31
CA ARG A 119 -5.48 -3.17 6.69
C ARG A 119 -6.57 -4.25 6.75
N GLY A 120 -7.45 -4.18 7.75
CA GLY A 120 -8.61 -5.05 7.87
C GLY A 120 -9.52 -5.05 6.64
N LEU A 121 -9.66 -3.91 5.95
CA LEU A 121 -10.45 -3.82 4.72
C LEU A 121 -9.81 -4.59 3.56
N ILE A 122 -8.48 -4.65 3.52
CA ILE A 122 -7.74 -5.47 2.54
C ILE A 122 -7.85 -6.95 2.90
N GLY A 123 -7.77 -7.28 4.19
CA GLY A 123 -7.91 -8.66 4.68
C GLY A 123 -9.30 -9.25 4.40
N GLY A 124 -10.34 -8.45 4.57
CA GLY A 124 -11.72 -8.91 4.46
C GLY A 124 -11.98 -10.08 5.42
N ARG A 125 -12.46 -11.19 4.88
CA ARG A 125 -12.74 -12.42 5.67
C ARG A 125 -11.48 -13.19 6.12
N GLN A 126 -10.28 -12.80 5.66
CA GLN A 126 -9.02 -13.49 5.97
C GLN A 126 -8.21 -12.64 6.96
N ALA A 127 -8.49 -12.79 8.26
CA ALA A 127 -7.86 -11.99 9.31
C ALA A 127 -6.32 -12.06 9.30
N SER A 128 -5.73 -13.21 8.93
CA SER A 128 -4.27 -13.35 8.81
C SER A 128 -3.63 -12.39 7.80
N ILE A 129 -4.39 -11.96 6.80
CA ILE A 129 -3.91 -10.99 5.81
C ILE A 129 -3.75 -9.60 6.42
N ALA A 130 -4.63 -9.21 7.32
CA ALA A 130 -4.56 -7.92 8.03
C ALA A 130 -3.36 -7.83 9.00
N THR A 131 -2.69 -8.95 9.29
CA THR A 131 -1.46 -8.96 10.11
C THR A 131 -0.20 -8.64 9.30
N ALA A 132 -0.27 -8.60 7.96
CA ALA A 132 0.86 -8.17 7.16
C ALA A 132 1.23 -6.72 7.52
N PRO A 133 2.52 -6.40 7.72
CA PRO A 133 2.93 -5.04 8.09
C PRO A 133 2.57 -4.01 7.03
N VAL A 134 2.50 -4.43 5.76
CA VAL A 134 2.13 -3.59 4.62
C VAL A 134 1.14 -4.35 3.74
N CYS A 135 0.04 -3.70 3.34
CA CYS A 135 -0.85 -4.21 2.31
C CYS A 135 -0.86 -3.22 1.14
N LEU A 136 -0.41 -3.69 -0.02
CA LEU A 136 -0.40 -2.91 -1.26
C LEU A 136 -1.72 -3.11 -1.99
N LEU A 137 -2.44 -2.03 -2.26
CA LEU A 137 -3.66 -2.04 -3.06
C LEU A 137 -3.39 -1.39 -4.41
N ILE A 138 -3.69 -2.09 -5.48
CA ILE A 138 -3.53 -1.66 -6.86
C ILE A 138 -4.90 -1.23 -7.38
N VAL A 139 -5.03 0.06 -7.70
CA VAL A 139 -6.24 0.68 -8.22
C VAL A 139 -5.96 1.12 -9.64
N SER A 140 -6.82 0.76 -10.59
CA SER A 140 -6.77 1.30 -11.96
C SER A 140 -7.82 2.39 -12.12
N ASP A 141 -7.42 3.56 -12.57
CA ASP A 141 -8.33 4.60 -13.02
C ASP A 141 -8.43 4.60 -14.55
N TYR A 142 -9.44 3.91 -15.06
CA TYR A 142 -9.63 3.73 -16.48
C TYR A 142 -10.01 5.04 -17.23
N SER A 143 -10.29 6.14 -16.53
CA SER A 143 -10.49 7.44 -17.16
C SER A 143 -9.21 7.95 -17.85
N ARG A 144 -8.04 7.51 -17.38
CA ARG A 144 -6.72 7.89 -17.95
C ARG A 144 -6.53 7.40 -19.38
N PHE A 145 -7.31 6.41 -19.82
CA PHE A 145 -7.33 5.99 -21.22
C PHE A 145 -8.05 7.01 -22.14
N GLY A 146 -8.79 7.96 -21.56
CA GLY A 146 -9.54 8.97 -22.30
C GLY A 146 -10.68 8.35 -23.11
N SER A 147 -10.80 8.73 -24.39
CA SER A 147 -11.83 8.23 -25.31
C SER A 147 -11.37 7.01 -26.14
N VAL A 148 -10.21 6.43 -25.83
CA VAL A 148 -9.69 5.27 -26.58
C VAL A 148 -10.42 4.01 -26.14
N GLY A 149 -11.00 3.28 -27.08
CA GLY A 149 -11.75 2.06 -26.83
C GLY A 149 -13.08 2.24 -26.09
N SER A 150 -13.80 1.15 -25.92
CA SER A 150 -15.01 1.09 -25.09
C SER A 150 -14.64 1.13 -23.59
N GLU A 151 -15.62 1.38 -22.73
CA GLU A 151 -15.42 1.32 -21.27
C GLU A 151 -14.94 -0.07 -20.84
N GLU A 152 -15.54 -1.13 -21.38
CA GLU A 152 -15.15 -2.50 -21.09
C GLU A 152 -13.70 -2.80 -21.47
N GLU A 153 -13.25 -2.28 -22.64
CA GLU A 153 -11.85 -2.43 -23.05
C GLU A 153 -10.89 -1.68 -22.11
N ARG A 154 -11.24 -0.47 -21.69
CA ARG A 154 -10.42 0.31 -20.75
C ARG A 154 -10.31 -0.39 -19.37
N ILE A 155 -11.43 -0.93 -18.86
CA ILE A 155 -11.43 -1.72 -17.62
C ILE A 155 -10.53 -2.96 -17.77
N ARG A 156 -10.61 -3.65 -18.91
CA ARG A 156 -9.77 -4.82 -19.20
C ARG A 156 -8.29 -4.47 -19.27
N TRP A 157 -7.92 -3.36 -19.93
CA TRP A 157 -6.52 -2.90 -19.97
C TRP A 157 -6.01 -2.53 -18.57
N GLY A 158 -6.81 -1.84 -17.78
CA GLY A 158 -6.47 -1.54 -16.39
C GLY A 158 -6.25 -2.78 -15.53
N ALA A 159 -7.04 -3.83 -15.74
CA ALA A 159 -6.83 -5.10 -15.07
C ALA A 159 -5.51 -5.78 -15.49
N PHE A 160 -5.11 -5.69 -16.77
CA PHE A 160 -3.82 -6.18 -17.23
C PHE A 160 -2.67 -5.39 -16.58
N ASP A 161 -2.74 -4.06 -16.61
CA ASP A 161 -1.70 -3.20 -16.03
C ASP A 161 -1.56 -3.42 -14.52
N ALA A 162 -2.66 -3.58 -13.79
CA ALA A 162 -2.65 -3.95 -12.38
C ALA A 162 -2.00 -5.32 -12.13
N GLY A 163 -2.26 -6.30 -13.00
CA GLY A 163 -1.63 -7.61 -12.95
C GLY A 163 -0.11 -7.56 -13.11
N LEU A 164 0.39 -6.68 -14.01
CA LEU A 164 1.83 -6.47 -14.22
C LEU A 164 2.51 -5.86 -12.97
N VAL A 165 1.87 -4.89 -12.33
CA VAL A 165 2.35 -4.32 -11.06
C VAL A 165 2.38 -5.38 -9.97
N SER A 166 1.33 -6.18 -9.82
CA SER A 166 1.24 -7.25 -8.84
C SER A 166 2.31 -8.33 -9.08
N GLN A 167 2.60 -8.66 -10.33
CA GLN A 167 3.67 -9.62 -10.64
C GLN A 167 5.06 -9.07 -10.30
N ASN A 168 5.32 -7.78 -10.54
CA ASN A 168 6.57 -7.15 -10.10
C ASN A 168 6.75 -7.25 -8.57
N ILE A 169 5.67 -6.98 -7.80
CA ILE A 169 5.66 -7.16 -6.34
C ILE A 169 6.00 -8.60 -5.97
N ALA A 170 5.35 -9.58 -6.60
CA ALA A 170 5.54 -11.00 -6.30
C ALA A 170 6.98 -11.46 -6.58
N LEU A 171 7.57 -11.05 -7.70
CA LEU A 171 8.95 -11.38 -8.06
C LEU A 171 9.97 -10.69 -7.15
N PHE A 172 9.75 -9.41 -6.84
CA PHE A 172 10.60 -8.69 -5.89
C PHE A 172 10.59 -9.38 -4.52
N CYS A 173 9.41 -9.70 -3.98
CA CYS A 173 9.28 -10.38 -2.70
C CYS A 173 10.03 -11.72 -2.70
N SER A 174 9.82 -12.54 -3.73
CA SER A 174 10.51 -13.82 -3.88
C SER A 174 12.03 -13.66 -3.94
N GLY A 175 12.52 -12.71 -4.74
CA GLY A 175 13.95 -12.47 -4.90
C GLY A 175 14.63 -11.84 -3.69
N CYS A 176 13.86 -11.21 -2.78
CA CYS A 176 14.39 -10.49 -1.62
C CYS A 176 14.03 -11.11 -0.26
N GLY A 177 13.46 -12.33 -0.26
CA GLY A 177 13.12 -13.05 0.99
C GLY A 177 11.92 -12.47 1.73
N LEU A 178 11.00 -11.82 1.02
CA LEU A 178 9.72 -11.34 1.53
C LEU A 178 8.58 -12.29 1.15
N ALA A 179 7.55 -12.28 1.97
CA ALA A 179 6.31 -13.03 1.77
C ALA A 179 5.25 -12.14 1.11
N THR A 180 4.51 -12.69 0.15
CA THR A 180 3.34 -12.03 -0.45
C THR A 180 2.38 -13.02 -1.08
N VAL A 181 1.15 -12.58 -1.34
CA VAL A 181 0.16 -13.28 -2.15
C VAL A 181 -0.69 -12.29 -2.93
N PRO A 182 -0.77 -12.38 -4.27
CA PRO A 182 -1.75 -11.62 -5.05
C PRO A 182 -3.18 -12.05 -4.72
N ARG A 183 -4.10 -11.10 -4.45
CA ARG A 183 -5.48 -11.40 -4.08
C ARG A 183 -6.46 -10.41 -4.71
N GLY A 184 -7.59 -10.93 -5.21
CA GLY A 184 -8.72 -10.13 -5.69
C GLY A 184 -9.80 -9.86 -4.64
N SER A 185 -9.74 -10.49 -3.45
CA SER A 185 -10.76 -10.32 -2.41
C SER A 185 -10.39 -9.22 -1.43
N MET A 186 -11.35 -8.33 -1.13
CA MET A 186 -11.23 -7.19 -0.22
C MET A 186 -12.64 -6.60 0.03
N GLU A 187 -12.75 -5.62 0.92
CA GLU A 187 -14.01 -4.90 1.17
C GLU A 187 -14.14 -3.70 0.20
N PHE A 188 -14.53 -3.98 -1.05
CA PHE A 188 -14.51 -3.03 -2.17
C PHE A 188 -15.19 -1.70 -1.88
N ASP A 189 -16.44 -1.71 -1.42
CA ASP A 189 -17.23 -0.48 -1.21
C ASP A 189 -16.66 0.37 -0.06
N ALA A 190 -16.21 -0.29 1.01
CA ALA A 190 -15.58 0.39 2.14
C ALA A 190 -14.25 1.03 1.73
N ILE A 191 -13.46 0.37 0.90
CA ILE A 191 -12.20 0.90 0.36
C ILE A 191 -12.46 2.08 -0.57
N LYS A 192 -13.42 1.97 -1.50
CA LYS A 192 -13.80 3.08 -2.40
C LYS A 192 -14.22 4.32 -1.60
N LYS A 193 -15.00 4.13 -0.55
CA LYS A 193 -15.42 5.21 0.34
C LYS A 193 -14.24 5.78 1.14
N LEU A 194 -13.41 4.93 1.73
CA LEU A 194 -12.23 5.35 2.53
C LEU A 194 -11.28 6.22 1.73
N LEU A 195 -10.98 5.80 0.50
CA LEU A 195 -10.03 6.45 -0.39
C LEU A 195 -10.66 7.57 -1.25
N ASN A 196 -11.98 7.79 -1.09
CA ASN A 196 -12.74 8.74 -1.93
C ASN A 196 -12.48 8.54 -3.44
N LEU A 197 -12.50 7.28 -3.88
CA LEU A 197 -12.24 6.95 -5.28
C LEU A 197 -13.37 7.42 -6.19
N SER A 198 -13.00 7.90 -7.37
CA SER A 198 -13.96 8.22 -8.44
C SER A 198 -14.69 6.96 -8.92
N SER A 199 -15.78 7.13 -9.66
CA SER A 199 -16.51 6.01 -10.28
C SER A 199 -15.65 5.21 -11.27
N THR A 200 -14.62 5.84 -11.85
CA THR A 200 -13.71 5.24 -12.83
C THR A 200 -12.48 4.58 -12.21
N ALA A 201 -12.23 4.82 -10.92
CA ALA A 201 -11.13 4.21 -10.18
C ALA A 201 -11.57 2.90 -9.52
N ILE A 202 -11.01 1.79 -9.97
CA ILE A 202 -11.41 0.43 -9.57
C ILE A 202 -10.28 -0.23 -8.78
N PRO A 203 -10.51 -0.63 -7.51
CA PRO A 203 -9.62 -1.55 -6.80
C PRO A 203 -9.57 -2.91 -7.54
N VAL A 204 -8.38 -3.35 -7.97
CA VAL A 204 -8.24 -4.55 -8.82
C VAL A 204 -7.63 -5.71 -8.04
N ILE A 205 -6.44 -5.52 -7.51
CA ILE A 205 -5.62 -6.54 -6.85
C ILE A 205 -5.01 -5.96 -5.58
N ASN A 206 -4.83 -6.79 -4.56
CA ASN A 206 -4.02 -6.43 -3.42
C ASN A 206 -2.91 -7.46 -3.17
N ASN A 207 -1.79 -6.97 -2.64
CA ASN A 207 -0.64 -7.74 -2.24
C ASN A 207 -0.30 -7.39 -0.79
N PRO A 208 -0.69 -8.20 0.22
CA PRO A 208 -0.10 -8.10 1.55
C PRO A 208 1.37 -8.53 1.47
N VAL A 209 2.25 -7.79 2.15
CA VAL A 209 3.70 -8.02 2.13
C VAL A 209 4.26 -7.93 3.54
N GLY A 210 5.17 -8.84 3.87
CA GLY A 210 5.88 -8.89 5.13
C GLY A 210 7.06 -9.86 5.06
N TYR A 211 7.75 -10.02 6.18
CA TYR A 211 8.70 -11.13 6.29
C TYR A 211 7.93 -12.44 6.49
N PRO A 212 8.40 -13.57 5.96
CA PRO A 212 7.78 -14.87 6.20
C PRO A 212 7.86 -15.22 7.70
N LYS A 213 6.81 -15.95 8.17
CA LYS A 213 6.75 -16.44 9.54
C LYS A 213 7.61 -17.67 9.73
#